data_01a1aa81481b4de3bc0d17698f76f8ca
#
_entry.id   01a1aa81481b4de3bc0d17698f76f8ca
#
_cell.length_a   1.000
_cell.length_b   1.000
_cell.length_c   1.000
_cell.angle_alpha   90.00
_cell.angle_beta   90.00
_cell.angle_gamma   90.00
#
_symmetry.space_group_name_H-M   'P 1'
#
loop_
_entity.id
_entity.type
_entity.pdbx_description
1 polymer ?
#
loop_
_entity_poly.entity_id
_entity_poly.type
_entity_poly.pdbx_seq_one_letter_code
_entity_poly.pdbx_strand_id
1 'polypeptide(L)'
;MTVTYLAPADVDRTVAYQKYYLLGFEEAGGLRIEGLPFPARLARSATNAIRLAYRLNRGSVAGHVGRYEAGGVRFAIDAHDGREIRDPEALDWSDLYFKANLWPGNDQGPKVRPIVNGNGLLDRRKIVHLRSLRDAPKEVDIAYVSNVWGGREHSLRVFERLSALDCTKDLLAVFPEGFPEDETLENMERLRSQGIAVTREPVRPHELWRRLARARLVPMRAGKHLCWSWRTTDLLAMGACVVFDALPPPRWPVPIEPGVQVADCGIARPDDTEAADESEYEKVPATIERLLAAPEEQQELRRAAGAYFDEQAAPGPVATYALRAIASPSS
;
A
#
# COMPACT_ATOMS: atom_id res chain seq x y z
N MET A 1 18.39 16.65 -11.18
CA MET A 1 17.36 17.71 -11.08
C MET A 1 16.92 17.80 -9.64
N THR A 2 16.93 18.98 -9.02
CA THR A 2 16.44 19.17 -7.65
C THR A 2 14.94 19.34 -7.67
N VAL A 3 14.23 18.62 -6.83
CA VAL A 3 12.78 18.74 -6.62
C VAL A 3 12.53 19.66 -5.43
N THR A 4 11.61 20.61 -5.59
CA THR A 4 11.10 21.44 -4.49
C THR A 4 9.72 20.94 -4.10
N TYR A 5 9.55 20.54 -2.85
CA TYR A 5 8.24 20.25 -2.27
C TYR A 5 7.66 21.50 -1.62
N LEU A 6 6.47 21.87 -2.04
CA LEU A 6 5.73 23.01 -1.49
C LEU A 6 4.87 22.50 -0.33
N ALA A 7 5.42 22.59 0.89
CA ALA A 7 4.69 22.14 2.06
C ALA A 7 3.45 23.02 2.29
N PRO A 8 2.28 22.42 2.61
CA PRO A 8 1.08 23.19 2.94
C PRO A 8 1.35 24.03 4.20
N ALA A 9 0.61 25.15 4.32
CA ALA A 9 0.73 26.06 5.46
C ALA A 9 0.49 25.34 6.79
N ASP A 10 -0.48 24.44 6.79
CA ASP A 10 -0.74 23.49 7.87
C ASP A 10 -0.12 22.13 7.50
N VAL A 11 0.98 21.80 8.17
CA VAL A 11 1.63 20.49 7.99
C VAL A 11 0.74 19.41 8.60
N ASP A 12 -0.13 18.90 7.80
CA ASP A 12 -1.13 17.90 8.15
C ASP A 12 -0.71 16.46 7.80
N ARG A 13 -1.66 15.54 7.80
CA ARG A 13 -1.45 14.15 7.40
C ARG A 13 -0.95 14.01 5.94
N THR A 14 -1.15 14.99 5.06
CA THR A 14 -0.65 15.00 3.69
C THR A 14 0.83 14.69 3.66
N VAL A 15 1.58 15.32 4.54
CA VAL A 15 3.02 15.09 4.65
C VAL A 15 3.34 13.63 4.98
N ALA A 16 2.52 12.94 5.77
CA ALA A 16 2.71 11.52 6.06
C ALA A 16 2.53 10.66 4.81
N TYR A 17 1.54 10.96 3.95
CA TYR A 17 1.32 10.27 2.68
C TYR A 17 2.42 10.58 1.66
N GLN A 18 2.96 11.79 1.65
CA GLN A 18 3.99 12.21 0.72
C GLN A 18 5.41 11.70 1.08
N LYS A 19 5.64 11.24 2.32
CA LYS A 19 6.99 10.83 2.79
C LYS A 19 7.68 9.79 1.90
N TYR A 20 6.94 8.88 1.31
CA TYR A 20 7.48 7.88 0.40
C TYR A 20 8.13 8.52 -0.83
N TYR A 21 7.44 9.45 -1.45
CA TYR A 21 7.90 10.18 -2.63
C TYR A 21 9.04 11.14 -2.28
N LEU A 22 8.93 11.81 -1.14
CA LEU A 22 9.98 12.71 -0.66
C LEU A 22 11.30 11.96 -0.41
N LEU A 23 11.22 10.76 0.18
CA LEU A 23 12.39 9.88 0.33
C LEU A 23 13.00 9.53 -1.03
N GLY A 24 12.18 9.21 -2.01
CA GLY A 24 12.61 8.90 -3.36
C GLY A 24 13.28 10.08 -4.05
N PHE A 25 12.72 11.27 -3.96
CA PHE A 25 13.34 12.48 -4.54
C PHE A 25 14.66 12.85 -3.86
N GLU A 26 14.76 12.66 -2.53
CA GLU A 26 16.02 12.81 -1.79
C GLU A 26 17.11 11.85 -2.30
N GLU A 27 16.72 10.61 -2.69
CA GLU A 27 17.60 9.59 -3.24
C GLU A 27 17.99 9.86 -4.71
N ALA A 28 17.05 10.32 -5.52
CA ALA A 28 17.21 10.42 -6.98
C ALA A 28 17.94 11.68 -7.46
N GLY A 29 18.10 12.72 -6.66
CA GLY A 29 18.77 13.92 -7.19
C GLY A 29 18.78 15.13 -6.27
N GLY A 30 18.12 15.04 -5.16
CA GLY A 30 18.02 16.10 -4.16
C GLY A 30 16.62 16.66 -4.01
N LEU A 31 16.28 16.96 -2.77
CA LEU A 31 15.00 17.49 -2.35
C LEU A 31 15.18 18.77 -1.55
N ARG A 32 14.43 19.80 -1.94
CA ARG A 32 14.25 21.02 -1.17
C ARG A 32 12.81 21.07 -0.65
N ILE A 33 12.61 21.57 0.54
CA ILE A 33 11.27 21.75 1.09
C ILE A 33 11.07 23.21 1.43
N GLU A 34 10.04 23.80 0.85
CA GLU A 34 9.59 25.16 1.13
C GLU A 34 8.33 25.15 1.99
N GLY A 35 8.07 26.25 2.70
CA GLY A 35 6.87 26.39 3.53
C GLY A 35 6.91 25.75 4.91
N LEU A 36 7.96 24.99 5.28
CA LEU A 36 8.07 24.40 6.60
C LEU A 36 8.21 25.47 7.71
N PRO A 37 7.55 25.28 8.87
CA PRO A 37 7.71 26.16 10.01
C PRO A 37 9.13 26.06 10.61
N PHE A 38 9.63 27.16 11.11
CA PHE A 38 10.80 27.15 11.98
C PHE A 38 10.43 26.49 13.33
N PRO A 39 11.16 25.54 13.92
CA PRO A 39 12.52 25.12 13.61
C PRO A 39 12.66 23.91 12.68
N ALA A 40 11.59 23.39 12.05
CA ALA A 40 11.66 22.21 11.20
C ALA A 40 12.63 22.38 10.02
N ARG A 41 12.85 23.63 9.57
CA ARG A 41 13.83 23.97 8.54
C ARG A 41 15.29 23.66 8.92
N LEU A 42 15.57 23.49 10.20
CA LEU A 42 16.93 23.19 10.70
C LEU A 42 17.25 21.69 10.71
N ALA A 43 16.31 20.85 10.34
CA ALA A 43 16.53 19.40 10.33
C ALA A 43 17.54 19.01 9.23
N ARG A 44 18.43 18.07 9.54
CA ARG A 44 19.53 17.64 8.64
C ARG A 44 19.06 16.84 7.41
N SER A 45 17.81 16.43 7.36
CA SER A 45 17.23 15.75 6.20
C SER A 45 15.76 16.11 6.04
N ALA A 46 15.25 16.00 4.82
CA ALA A 46 13.84 16.24 4.49
C ALA A 46 12.91 15.37 5.34
N THR A 47 13.23 14.11 5.51
CA THR A 47 12.44 13.17 6.34
C THR A 47 12.36 13.60 7.80
N ASN A 48 13.47 14.12 8.37
CA ASN A 48 13.49 14.62 9.73
C ASN A 48 12.77 15.97 9.87
N ALA A 49 12.90 16.85 8.88
CA ALA A 49 12.18 18.13 8.83
C ALA A 49 10.67 17.90 8.87
N ILE A 50 10.19 17.00 8.05
CA ILE A 50 8.79 16.61 7.97
C ILE A 50 8.31 15.95 9.28
N ARG A 51 9.11 15.05 9.85
CA ARG A 51 8.77 14.40 11.12
C ARG A 51 8.63 15.40 12.26
N LEU A 52 9.50 16.40 12.29
CA LEU A 52 9.47 17.47 13.29
C LEU A 52 8.27 18.38 13.05
N ALA A 53 8.02 18.81 11.81
CA ALA A 53 6.87 19.62 11.45
C ALA A 53 5.54 18.93 11.82
N TYR A 54 5.40 17.63 11.52
CA TYR A 54 4.22 16.83 11.89
C TYR A 54 4.00 16.75 13.42
N ARG A 55 5.08 16.69 14.21
CA ARG A 55 4.98 16.70 15.68
C ARG A 55 4.56 18.05 16.26
N LEU A 56 4.91 19.11 15.57
CA LEU A 56 4.60 20.48 16.02
C LEU A 56 3.17 20.91 15.66
N ASN A 57 2.58 20.28 14.65
CA ASN A 57 1.28 20.68 14.09
C ASN A 57 0.28 19.50 14.15
N ARG A 58 -0.50 19.43 15.23
CA ARG A 58 -1.37 18.27 15.54
C ARG A 58 -2.79 18.37 14.98
N GLY A 59 -3.07 19.20 13.99
CA GLY A 59 -4.46 19.65 13.95
C GLY A 59 -5.29 19.59 12.71
N SER A 60 -4.86 19.23 11.52
CA SER A 60 -5.77 19.34 10.39
C SER A 60 -6.03 18.10 9.56
N VAL A 61 -7.17 18.12 8.91
CA VAL A 61 -7.70 17.04 8.07
C VAL A 61 -7.01 17.05 6.71
N ALA A 62 -6.34 16.00 6.49
CA ALA A 62 -5.54 15.59 5.37
C ALA A 62 -5.97 16.02 3.95
N GLY A 63 -5.16 16.77 3.29
CA GLY A 63 -4.96 16.60 1.85
C GLY A 63 -4.08 15.37 1.59
N HIS A 64 -4.39 14.56 0.60
CA HIS A 64 -3.53 13.46 0.15
C HIS A 64 -2.63 13.89 -1.00
N VAL A 65 -2.74 15.14 -1.44
CA VAL A 65 -2.09 15.69 -2.62
C VAL A 65 -0.93 16.58 -2.23
N GLY A 66 0.28 16.20 -2.65
CA GLY A 66 1.48 17.01 -2.51
C GLY A 66 1.74 17.83 -3.78
N ARG A 67 2.19 19.08 -3.63
CA ARG A 67 2.57 19.99 -4.73
C ARG A 67 4.08 20.11 -4.80
N TYR A 68 4.63 20.06 -6.01
CA TYR A 68 6.06 20.00 -6.26
C TYR A 68 6.46 20.84 -7.48
N GLU A 69 7.73 21.24 -7.53
CA GLU A 69 8.35 21.88 -8.68
C GLU A 69 9.71 21.26 -8.99
N ALA A 70 10.00 21.04 -10.27
CA ALA A 70 11.29 20.58 -10.73
C ALA A 70 11.56 21.04 -12.16
N GLY A 71 12.70 21.68 -12.40
CA GLY A 71 13.10 22.12 -13.75
C GLY A 71 12.11 23.07 -14.44
N GLY A 72 11.37 23.87 -13.65
CA GLY A 72 10.35 24.78 -14.18
C GLY A 72 8.97 24.12 -14.42
N VAL A 73 8.84 22.81 -14.16
CA VAL A 73 7.58 22.07 -14.28
C VAL A 73 6.95 21.95 -12.90
N ARG A 74 5.67 22.29 -12.80
CA ARG A 74 4.84 22.10 -11.60
C ARG A 74 4.15 20.75 -11.69
N PHE A 75 4.22 19.95 -10.63
CA PHE A 75 3.53 18.68 -10.61
C PHE A 75 2.90 18.40 -9.24
N ALA A 76 1.87 17.56 -9.25
CA ALA A 76 1.19 17.10 -8.04
C ALA A 76 1.27 15.60 -7.93
N ILE A 77 1.29 15.08 -6.67
CA ILE A 77 1.17 13.65 -6.38
C ILE A 77 -0.03 13.45 -5.47
N ASP A 78 -1.04 12.78 -5.98
CA ASP A 78 -2.26 12.38 -5.27
C ASP A 78 -2.12 10.94 -4.80
N ALA A 79 -1.89 10.76 -3.49
CA ALA A 79 -1.76 9.49 -2.81
C ALA A 79 -3.11 8.99 -2.22
N HIS A 80 -4.23 9.54 -2.65
CA HIS A 80 -5.54 9.16 -2.15
C HIS A 80 -6.02 7.81 -2.73
N ASP A 81 -6.69 7.02 -1.89
CA ASP A 81 -7.19 5.68 -2.24
C ASP A 81 -8.40 5.71 -3.20
N GLY A 82 -9.18 6.80 -3.23
CA GLY A 82 -10.37 6.92 -4.08
C GLY A 82 -10.05 7.05 -5.56
N ARG A 83 -11.09 6.79 -6.38
CA ARG A 83 -11.02 6.84 -7.85
C ARG A 83 -10.88 8.25 -8.38
N GLU A 84 -11.56 9.21 -7.72
CA GLU A 84 -11.64 10.59 -8.17
C GLU A 84 -10.35 11.37 -7.86
N ILE A 85 -10.14 12.44 -8.60
CA ILE A 85 -9.17 13.48 -8.27
C ILE A 85 -9.73 14.30 -7.10
N ARG A 86 -9.01 14.27 -6.00
CA ARG A 86 -9.43 14.90 -4.74
C ARG A 86 -9.18 16.40 -4.69
N ASP A 87 -8.20 16.89 -5.42
CA ASP A 87 -7.80 18.28 -5.43
C ASP A 87 -7.79 18.81 -6.87
N PRO A 88 -8.95 19.29 -7.38
CA PRO A 88 -9.04 19.89 -8.71
C PRO A 88 -8.14 21.12 -8.87
N GLU A 89 -7.94 21.90 -7.80
CA GLU A 89 -7.05 23.06 -7.83
C GLU A 89 -5.59 22.65 -8.02
N ALA A 90 -5.15 21.55 -7.40
CA ALA A 90 -3.81 21.01 -7.63
C ALA A 90 -3.68 20.44 -9.05
N LEU A 91 -4.75 19.82 -9.58
CA LEU A 91 -4.78 19.40 -10.97
C LEU A 91 -4.61 20.60 -11.92
N ASP A 92 -5.39 21.66 -11.74
CA ASP A 92 -5.34 22.85 -12.59
C ASP A 92 -3.99 23.58 -12.49
N TRP A 93 -3.45 23.65 -11.28
CA TRP A 93 -2.17 24.28 -10.99
C TRP A 93 -0.97 23.56 -11.61
N SER A 94 -1.02 22.22 -11.70
CA SER A 94 0.11 21.39 -12.13
C SER A 94 0.20 21.22 -13.65
N ASP A 95 1.38 21.04 -14.18
CA ASP A 95 1.64 20.66 -15.57
C ASP A 95 1.53 19.13 -15.74
N LEU A 96 1.83 18.37 -14.67
CA LEU A 96 1.64 16.91 -14.56
C LEU A 96 0.98 16.57 -13.22
N TYR A 97 0.09 15.57 -13.22
CA TYR A 97 -0.60 15.09 -12.04
C TYR A 97 -0.43 13.58 -11.92
N PHE A 98 0.23 13.14 -10.87
CA PHE A 98 0.43 11.71 -10.60
C PHE A 98 -0.63 11.21 -9.62
N LYS A 99 -1.37 10.17 -10.02
CA LYS A 99 -2.42 9.54 -9.21
C LYS A 99 -2.01 8.14 -8.79
N ALA A 100 -1.90 7.88 -7.48
CA ALA A 100 -1.47 6.58 -6.95
C ALA A 100 -2.46 5.44 -7.23
N ASN A 101 -3.74 5.75 -7.32
CA ASN A 101 -4.80 4.81 -7.63
C ASN A 101 -5.57 5.28 -8.87
N LEU A 102 -4.89 5.35 -10.00
CA LEU A 102 -5.48 5.72 -11.28
C LEU A 102 -6.22 4.53 -11.89
N TRP A 103 -7.55 4.63 -11.93
CA TRP A 103 -8.40 3.59 -12.49
C TRP A 103 -8.42 3.59 -14.01
N PRO A 104 -8.51 2.40 -14.67
CA PRO A 104 -8.78 2.31 -16.10
C PRO A 104 -10.10 3.01 -16.44
N GLY A 105 -10.12 3.79 -17.51
CA GLY A 105 -11.30 4.57 -17.90
C GLY A 105 -11.46 5.92 -17.19
N ASN A 106 -10.71 6.20 -16.14
CA ASN A 106 -10.57 7.53 -15.55
C ASN A 106 -9.50 8.36 -16.29
N ASP A 107 -9.57 8.33 -17.61
CA ASP A 107 -8.62 9.06 -18.45
C ASP A 107 -8.91 10.57 -18.36
N GLN A 108 -8.20 11.23 -17.47
CA GLN A 108 -8.24 12.68 -17.26
C GLN A 108 -7.33 13.41 -18.26
N GLY A 109 -6.98 12.76 -19.38
CA GLY A 109 -6.07 13.27 -20.39
C GLY A 109 -4.57 13.02 -20.07
N PRO A 110 -3.67 13.42 -20.98
CA PRO A 110 -2.24 13.09 -20.91
C PRO A 110 -1.50 13.69 -19.71
N LYS A 111 -2.13 14.66 -19.05
CA LYS A 111 -1.61 15.32 -17.85
C LYS A 111 -1.63 14.39 -16.62
N VAL A 112 -2.58 13.44 -16.53
CA VAL A 112 -2.74 12.55 -15.40
C VAL A 112 -2.03 11.22 -15.69
N ARG A 113 -1.13 10.83 -14.80
CA ARG A 113 -0.32 9.62 -14.93
C ARG A 113 -0.38 8.76 -13.68
N PRO A 114 -0.26 7.43 -13.79
CA PRO A 114 -0.19 6.56 -12.62
C PRO A 114 1.12 6.77 -11.87
N ILE A 115 1.09 6.52 -10.56
CA ILE A 115 2.27 6.39 -9.70
C ILE A 115 2.05 5.27 -8.70
N VAL A 116 3.12 4.67 -8.19
CA VAL A 116 3.03 3.63 -7.15
C VAL A 116 2.41 4.19 -5.87
N ASN A 117 1.47 3.49 -5.26
CA ASN A 117 0.92 3.82 -3.94
C ASN A 117 1.91 3.39 -2.85
N GLY A 118 2.84 4.27 -2.52
CA GLY A 118 3.91 3.99 -1.57
C GLY A 118 3.49 4.11 -0.11
N ASN A 119 4.04 3.24 0.75
CA ASN A 119 3.79 3.32 2.19
C ASN A 119 4.55 4.48 2.84
N GLY A 120 3.83 5.54 3.20
CA GLY A 120 4.39 6.72 3.88
C GLY A 120 4.97 6.46 5.28
N LEU A 121 4.77 5.27 5.85
CA LEU A 121 5.42 4.87 7.09
C LEU A 121 6.86 4.39 6.88
N LEU A 122 7.26 4.07 5.64
CA LEU A 122 8.60 3.59 5.32
C LEU A 122 9.63 4.72 5.40
N ASP A 123 10.79 4.35 5.87
CA ASP A 123 12.03 5.12 5.82
C ASP A 123 13.17 4.17 5.40
N ARG A 124 14.37 4.70 5.15
CA ARG A 124 15.53 3.90 4.71
C ARG A 124 15.81 2.70 5.61
N ARG A 125 15.72 2.88 6.94
CA ARG A 125 16.01 1.79 7.91
C ARG A 125 14.96 0.70 7.83
N LYS A 126 13.69 1.08 7.69
CA LYS A 126 12.59 0.13 7.55
C LYS A 126 12.65 -0.63 6.23
N ILE A 127 13.01 0.02 5.13
CA ILE A 127 13.21 -0.64 3.83
C ILE A 127 14.35 -1.67 3.92
N VAL A 128 15.48 -1.30 4.54
CA VAL A 128 16.58 -2.24 4.78
C VAL A 128 16.11 -3.43 5.64
N HIS A 129 15.32 -3.16 6.69
CA HIS A 129 14.76 -4.21 7.53
C HIS A 129 13.80 -5.12 6.74
N LEU A 130 12.89 -4.57 5.94
CA LEU A 130 11.99 -5.38 5.11
C LEU A 130 12.77 -6.28 4.14
N ARG A 131 13.79 -5.75 3.48
CA ARG A 131 14.68 -6.54 2.61
C ARG A 131 15.39 -7.66 3.36
N SER A 132 15.81 -7.45 4.60
CA SER A 132 16.44 -8.50 5.43
C SER A 132 15.48 -9.64 5.80
N LEU A 133 14.17 -9.43 5.67
CA LEU A 133 13.16 -10.46 5.92
C LEU A 133 12.91 -11.40 4.71
N ARG A 134 13.53 -11.15 3.55
CA ARG A 134 13.38 -11.99 2.35
C ARG A 134 13.78 -13.43 2.59
N ASP A 135 14.84 -13.62 3.37
CA ASP A 135 15.41 -14.93 3.68
C ASP A 135 14.92 -15.48 5.03
N ALA A 136 13.89 -14.87 5.63
CA ALA A 136 13.32 -15.35 6.89
C ALA A 136 12.79 -16.79 6.75
N PRO A 137 13.07 -17.68 7.73
CA PRO A 137 12.55 -19.04 7.74
C PRO A 137 11.02 -19.05 7.64
N LYS A 138 10.47 -20.00 6.88
CA LYS A 138 9.02 -20.20 6.74
C LYS A 138 8.56 -21.19 7.78
N GLU A 139 7.81 -20.71 8.75
CA GLU A 139 7.37 -21.48 9.92
C GLU A 139 5.88 -21.85 9.85
N VAL A 140 5.11 -21.11 9.04
CA VAL A 140 3.69 -21.38 8.82
C VAL A 140 3.39 -21.35 7.32
N ASP A 141 2.34 -22.07 6.93
CA ASP A 141 1.93 -22.11 5.53
C ASP A 141 1.27 -20.79 5.12
N ILE A 142 0.41 -20.24 5.98
CA ILE A 142 -0.35 -19.01 5.71
C ILE A 142 -0.21 -18.04 6.87
N ALA A 143 0.03 -16.75 6.57
CA ALA A 143 -0.22 -15.67 7.51
C ALA A 143 -1.14 -14.63 6.90
N TYR A 144 -2.27 -14.36 7.56
CA TYR A 144 -3.23 -13.36 7.13
C TYR A 144 -3.59 -12.44 8.30
N VAL A 145 -3.21 -11.17 8.19
CA VAL A 145 -3.55 -10.14 9.16
C VAL A 145 -4.33 -9.05 8.43
N SER A 146 -5.58 -8.85 8.78
CA SER A 146 -6.43 -7.86 8.09
C SER A 146 -7.32 -7.10 9.06
N ASN A 147 -7.51 -5.81 8.76
CA ASN A 147 -8.54 -5.03 9.42
C ASN A 147 -9.91 -5.45 8.86
N VAL A 148 -10.84 -5.78 9.75
CA VAL A 148 -12.24 -6.02 9.40
C VAL A 148 -12.94 -4.66 9.34
N TRP A 149 -12.72 -3.95 8.24
CA TRP A 149 -13.22 -2.60 7.96
C TRP A 149 -13.82 -2.63 6.56
N GLY A 150 -14.70 -1.73 6.16
CA GLY A 150 -15.34 -1.63 4.84
C GLY A 150 -15.36 -2.97 4.06
N GLY A 151 -16.43 -3.36 3.46
CA GLY A 151 -16.55 -4.73 2.94
C GLY A 151 -16.37 -5.79 4.03
N ARG A 152 -16.97 -5.56 5.20
CA ARG A 152 -16.80 -6.38 6.41
C ARG A 152 -17.12 -7.84 6.15
N GLU A 153 -18.26 -8.11 5.54
CA GLU A 153 -18.68 -9.48 5.22
C GLU A 153 -17.68 -10.19 4.29
N HIS A 154 -17.19 -9.48 3.27
CA HIS A 154 -16.12 -10.04 2.43
C HIS A 154 -14.88 -10.43 3.25
N SER A 155 -14.44 -9.56 4.16
CA SER A 155 -13.27 -9.87 5.01
C SER A 155 -13.53 -11.09 5.91
N LEU A 156 -14.72 -11.19 6.50
CA LEU A 156 -15.13 -12.34 7.32
C LEU A 156 -15.12 -13.63 6.51
N ARG A 157 -15.71 -13.63 5.29
CA ARG A 157 -15.71 -14.80 4.40
C ARG A 157 -14.30 -15.25 4.04
N VAL A 158 -13.39 -14.32 3.71
CA VAL A 158 -11.99 -14.69 3.42
C VAL A 158 -11.35 -15.36 4.65
N PHE A 159 -11.54 -14.81 5.87
CA PHE A 159 -11.05 -15.45 7.09
C PHE A 159 -11.61 -16.85 7.29
N GLU A 160 -12.90 -17.05 7.07
CA GLU A 160 -13.60 -18.35 7.20
C GLU A 160 -13.02 -19.38 6.21
N ARG A 161 -12.84 -19.01 4.94
CA ARG A 161 -12.23 -19.89 3.95
C ARG A 161 -10.80 -20.26 4.30
N LEU A 162 -10.00 -19.29 4.76
CA LEU A 162 -8.63 -19.56 5.19
C LEU A 162 -8.58 -20.42 6.46
N SER A 163 -9.52 -20.26 7.40
CA SER A 163 -9.56 -21.06 8.62
C SER A 163 -9.88 -22.52 8.36
N ALA A 164 -10.69 -22.81 7.34
CA ALA A 164 -11.10 -24.16 6.98
C ALA A 164 -10.00 -25.00 6.30
N LEU A 165 -8.93 -24.38 5.81
CA LEU A 165 -7.82 -25.10 5.15
C LEU A 165 -7.10 -26.03 6.12
N ASP A 166 -6.66 -27.20 5.66
CA ASP A 166 -5.82 -28.13 6.41
C ASP A 166 -4.33 -27.79 6.25
N CYS A 167 -3.89 -26.74 6.94
CA CYS A 167 -2.51 -26.26 6.90
C CYS A 167 -2.16 -25.46 8.17
N THR A 168 -0.88 -25.16 8.38
CA THR A 168 -0.46 -24.30 9.49
C THR A 168 -0.77 -22.82 9.19
N LYS A 169 -1.40 -22.11 10.14
CA LYS A 169 -1.96 -20.77 9.93
C LYS A 169 -1.63 -19.80 11.05
N ASP A 170 -1.35 -18.56 10.70
CA ASP A 170 -1.34 -17.41 11.61
C ASP A 170 -2.39 -16.39 11.12
N LEU A 171 -3.62 -16.50 11.60
CA LEU A 171 -4.74 -15.65 11.22
C LEU A 171 -5.06 -14.66 12.34
N LEU A 172 -5.06 -13.36 12.01
CA LEU A 172 -5.38 -12.29 12.96
C LEU A 172 -6.32 -11.25 12.33
N ALA A 173 -7.54 -11.21 12.84
CA ALA A 173 -8.53 -10.20 12.49
C ALA A 173 -8.43 -9.00 13.44
N VAL A 174 -8.27 -7.80 12.90
CA VAL A 174 -8.21 -6.55 13.66
C VAL A 174 -9.53 -5.81 13.47
N PHE A 175 -10.21 -5.51 14.56
CA PHE A 175 -11.47 -4.76 14.60
C PHE A 175 -11.19 -3.34 15.09
N PRO A 176 -10.97 -2.36 14.20
CA PRO A 176 -10.71 -0.98 14.60
C PRO A 176 -11.97 -0.34 15.21
N GLU A 177 -11.76 0.70 16.00
CA GLU A 177 -12.86 1.51 16.55
C GLU A 177 -13.72 2.13 15.44
N GLY A 178 -14.96 2.51 15.79
CA GLY A 178 -15.86 3.26 14.89
C GLY A 178 -16.99 2.42 14.26
N PHE A 179 -17.21 1.19 14.76
CA PHE A 179 -18.33 0.34 14.37
C PHE A 179 -19.31 0.11 15.53
N PRO A 180 -20.58 -0.26 15.24
CA PRO A 180 -21.52 -0.66 16.26
C PRO A 180 -20.93 -1.79 17.15
N GLU A 181 -21.03 -1.62 18.45
CA GLU A 181 -20.38 -2.51 19.42
C GLU A 181 -20.93 -3.93 19.33
N ASP A 182 -22.26 -4.08 19.29
CA ASP A 182 -22.92 -5.39 19.27
C ASP A 182 -22.52 -6.19 18.03
N GLU A 183 -22.53 -5.56 16.85
CA GLU A 183 -22.11 -6.19 15.59
C GLU A 183 -20.62 -6.56 15.62
N THR A 184 -19.79 -5.71 16.24
CA THR A 184 -18.36 -5.98 16.38
C THR A 184 -18.12 -7.19 17.27
N LEU A 185 -18.81 -7.29 18.41
CA LEU A 185 -18.71 -8.43 19.33
C LEU A 185 -19.19 -9.72 18.69
N GLU A 186 -20.30 -9.70 17.97
CA GLU A 186 -20.83 -10.86 17.24
C GLU A 186 -19.81 -11.37 16.20
N ASN A 187 -19.25 -10.49 15.39
CA ASN A 187 -18.27 -10.86 14.38
C ASN A 187 -16.94 -11.33 15.00
N MET A 188 -16.52 -10.77 16.12
CA MET A 188 -15.34 -11.24 16.85
C MET A 188 -15.57 -12.67 17.39
N GLU A 189 -16.76 -12.96 17.92
CA GLU A 189 -17.09 -14.29 18.41
C GLU A 189 -17.23 -15.30 17.26
N ARG A 190 -17.86 -14.90 16.15
CA ARG A 190 -17.93 -15.69 14.91
C ARG A 190 -16.54 -16.15 14.45
N LEU A 191 -15.54 -15.26 14.45
CA LEU A 191 -14.17 -15.63 14.05
C LEU A 191 -13.44 -16.45 15.14
N ARG A 192 -13.63 -16.14 16.42
CA ARG A 192 -13.04 -16.92 17.54
C ARG A 192 -13.51 -18.37 17.54
N SER A 193 -14.78 -18.61 17.28
CA SER A 193 -15.34 -19.96 17.21
C SER A 193 -14.70 -20.83 16.13
N GLN A 194 -14.04 -20.20 15.15
CA GLN A 194 -13.29 -20.85 14.07
C GLN A 194 -11.77 -20.90 14.34
N GLY A 195 -11.33 -20.58 15.55
CA GLY A 195 -9.91 -20.58 15.91
C GLY A 195 -9.09 -19.41 15.38
N ILE A 196 -9.74 -18.34 14.91
CA ILE A 196 -9.07 -17.14 14.40
C ILE A 196 -8.79 -16.19 15.56
N ALA A 197 -7.55 -15.71 15.67
CA ALA A 197 -7.20 -14.70 16.64
C ALA A 197 -7.85 -13.35 16.27
N VAL A 198 -8.41 -12.66 17.28
CA VAL A 198 -9.06 -11.36 17.08
C VAL A 198 -8.54 -10.33 18.08
N THR A 199 -8.41 -9.08 17.65
CA THR A 199 -7.97 -7.96 18.48
C THR A 199 -8.64 -6.66 18.08
N ARG A 200 -8.71 -5.70 19.00
CA ARG A 200 -9.03 -4.30 18.70
C ARG A 200 -7.79 -3.44 18.61
N GLU A 201 -6.68 -3.92 19.17
CA GLU A 201 -5.43 -3.19 19.19
C GLU A 201 -4.77 -3.20 17.80
N PRO A 202 -4.32 -2.03 17.33
CA PRO A 202 -3.56 -1.95 16.09
C PRO A 202 -2.26 -2.76 16.18
N VAL A 203 -2.01 -3.61 15.20
CA VAL A 203 -0.75 -4.37 15.11
C VAL A 203 0.39 -3.43 14.74
N ARG A 204 1.46 -3.44 15.51
CA ARG A 204 2.64 -2.61 15.24
C ARG A 204 3.33 -3.06 13.94
N PRO A 205 3.83 -2.14 13.09
CA PRO A 205 4.41 -2.51 11.80
C PRO A 205 5.49 -3.60 11.87
N HIS A 206 6.44 -3.52 12.81
CA HIS A 206 7.49 -4.54 12.95
C HIS A 206 6.96 -5.92 13.38
N GLU A 207 5.90 -5.97 14.15
CA GLU A 207 5.24 -7.22 14.52
C GLU A 207 4.52 -7.81 13.31
N LEU A 208 3.76 -6.98 12.59
CA LEU A 208 3.10 -7.37 11.35
C LEU A 208 4.09 -7.96 10.35
N TRP A 209 5.18 -7.25 10.08
CA TRP A 209 6.19 -7.71 9.12
C TRP A 209 6.83 -9.03 9.52
N ARG A 210 7.16 -9.23 10.80
CA ARG A 210 7.70 -10.51 11.29
C ARG A 210 6.71 -11.67 11.13
N ARG A 211 5.43 -11.45 11.43
CA ARG A 211 4.39 -12.46 11.22
C ARG A 211 4.29 -12.86 9.75
N LEU A 212 4.16 -11.88 8.85
CA LEU A 212 4.00 -12.13 7.43
C LEU A 212 5.26 -12.73 6.79
N ALA A 213 6.45 -12.33 7.22
CA ALA A 213 7.71 -12.86 6.71
C ALA A 213 7.91 -14.36 6.99
N ARG A 214 7.31 -14.88 8.05
CA ARG A 214 7.40 -16.32 8.44
C ARG A 214 6.45 -17.23 7.67
N ALA A 215 5.58 -16.67 6.84
CA ALA A 215 4.63 -17.45 6.06
C ALA A 215 5.16 -17.84 4.70
N ARG A 216 4.76 -19.00 4.22
CA ARG A 216 4.97 -19.43 2.83
C ARG A 216 4.12 -18.60 1.89
N LEU A 217 2.85 -18.38 2.23
CA LEU A 217 1.87 -17.59 1.48
C LEU A 217 1.29 -16.48 2.36
N VAL A 218 1.10 -15.31 1.78
CA VAL A 218 0.50 -14.15 2.43
C VAL A 218 -0.76 -13.73 1.67
N PRO A 219 -1.94 -14.25 2.04
CA PRO A 219 -3.18 -13.76 1.50
C PRO A 219 -3.35 -12.26 1.75
N MET A 220 -3.91 -11.56 0.79
CA MET A 220 -4.12 -10.13 0.86
C MET A 220 -5.39 -9.75 0.11
N ARG A 221 -6.14 -8.83 0.65
CA ARG A 221 -7.25 -8.20 -0.06
C ARG A 221 -6.86 -6.83 -0.64
N ALA A 222 -7.55 -6.40 -1.66
CA ALA A 222 -7.49 -5.02 -2.12
C ALA A 222 -7.78 -4.05 -0.96
N GLY A 223 -7.21 -2.87 -1.00
CA GLY A 223 -7.47 -1.81 -0.03
C GLY A 223 -8.89 -1.24 -0.15
N LYS A 224 -9.20 -0.24 0.66
CA LYS A 224 -10.46 0.51 0.56
C LYS A 224 -10.63 1.06 -0.86
N HIS A 225 -11.85 1.04 -1.38
CA HIS A 225 -12.17 1.40 -2.77
C HIS A 225 -11.46 0.53 -3.82
N LEU A 226 -11.16 -0.73 -3.51
CA LEU A 226 -10.41 -1.65 -4.36
C LEU A 226 -9.06 -1.08 -4.83
N CYS A 227 -8.41 -0.29 -3.99
CA CYS A 227 -7.12 0.30 -4.30
C CYS A 227 -5.94 -0.62 -3.96
N TRP A 228 -4.75 -0.30 -4.48
CA TRP A 228 -3.51 -0.86 -3.99
C TRP A 228 -3.27 -0.38 -2.55
N SER A 229 -3.26 -1.30 -1.61
CA SER A 229 -2.96 -0.98 -0.22
C SER A 229 -1.47 -0.63 -0.06
N TRP A 230 -1.14 0.28 0.84
CA TRP A 230 0.26 0.57 1.22
C TRP A 230 1.03 -0.68 1.65
N ARG A 231 0.33 -1.66 2.22
CA ARG A 231 0.90 -2.95 2.60
C ARG A 231 1.50 -3.70 1.40
N THR A 232 1.01 -3.47 0.20
CA THR A 232 1.56 -4.08 -1.02
C THR A 232 3.05 -3.78 -1.15
N THR A 233 3.47 -2.52 -0.95
CA THR A 233 4.90 -2.17 -1.02
C THR A 233 5.73 -2.83 0.07
N ASP A 234 5.18 -3.03 1.27
CA ASP A 234 5.87 -3.74 2.35
C ASP A 234 6.09 -5.22 1.98
N LEU A 235 5.05 -5.87 1.45
CA LEU A 235 5.09 -7.28 1.06
C LEU A 235 6.03 -7.54 -0.12
N LEU A 236 6.00 -6.67 -1.13
CA LEU A 236 6.96 -6.73 -2.25
C LEU A 236 8.40 -6.52 -1.74
N ALA A 237 8.63 -5.56 -0.84
CA ALA A 237 9.95 -5.32 -0.25
C ALA A 237 10.49 -6.53 0.52
N MET A 238 9.61 -7.29 1.20
CA MET A 238 9.95 -8.54 1.90
C MET A 238 10.08 -9.73 0.96
N GLY A 239 9.81 -9.61 -0.33
CA GLY A 239 9.74 -10.75 -1.23
C GLY A 239 8.73 -11.80 -0.75
N ALA A 240 7.56 -11.36 -0.27
CA ALA A 240 6.50 -12.26 0.16
C ALA A 240 5.81 -12.92 -1.05
N CYS A 241 5.39 -14.17 -0.91
CA CYS A 241 4.47 -14.78 -1.87
C CYS A 241 3.05 -14.28 -1.58
N VAL A 242 2.67 -13.20 -2.24
CA VAL A 242 1.38 -12.53 -2.02
C VAL A 242 0.30 -13.20 -2.86
N VAL A 243 -0.83 -13.51 -2.23
CA VAL A 243 -2.00 -14.07 -2.90
C VAL A 243 -3.17 -13.10 -2.70
N PHE A 244 -3.50 -12.34 -3.73
CA PHE A 244 -4.65 -11.44 -3.68
C PHE A 244 -5.96 -12.22 -3.78
N ASP A 245 -6.97 -11.78 -3.05
CA ASP A 245 -8.37 -12.20 -3.26
C ASP A 245 -8.86 -11.76 -4.64
N ALA A 246 -8.59 -10.51 -4.98
CA ALA A 246 -8.74 -9.93 -6.30
C ALA A 246 -7.69 -8.84 -6.51
N LEU A 247 -7.08 -8.79 -7.69
CA LEU A 247 -6.14 -7.71 -7.99
C LEU A 247 -6.83 -6.35 -8.03
N PRO A 248 -6.24 -5.32 -7.41
CA PRO A 248 -6.76 -3.97 -7.52
C PRO A 248 -6.77 -3.48 -8.97
N PRO A 249 -7.89 -2.91 -9.46
CA PRO A 249 -7.99 -2.37 -10.82
C PRO A 249 -7.08 -1.18 -11.14
N PRO A 250 -6.70 -0.29 -10.18
CA PRO A 250 -5.81 0.84 -10.48
C PRO A 250 -4.46 0.38 -11.03
N ARG A 251 -3.93 1.13 -11.99
CA ARG A 251 -2.65 0.81 -12.63
C ARG A 251 -1.49 1.48 -11.90
N TRP A 252 -0.37 0.76 -11.81
CA TRP A 252 0.93 1.32 -11.53
C TRP A 252 1.69 1.59 -12.84
N PRO A 253 2.75 2.42 -12.83
CA PRO A 253 3.53 2.74 -14.03
C PRO A 253 4.01 1.51 -14.80
N VAL A 254 4.50 0.52 -14.08
CA VAL A 254 4.74 -0.85 -14.56
C VAL A 254 3.68 -1.71 -13.87
N PRO A 255 2.79 -2.37 -14.60
CA PRO A 255 1.75 -3.20 -14.01
C PRO A 255 2.32 -4.37 -13.19
N ILE A 256 1.66 -4.70 -12.10
CA ILE A 256 1.88 -5.99 -11.41
C ILE A 256 1.07 -7.05 -12.17
N GLU A 257 1.74 -8.14 -12.53
CA GLU A 257 1.16 -9.22 -13.32
C GLU A 257 0.90 -10.44 -12.44
N PRO A 258 -0.34 -10.98 -12.42
CA PRO A 258 -0.65 -12.23 -11.72
C PRO A 258 0.14 -13.39 -12.33
N GLY A 259 0.62 -14.29 -11.48
CA GLY A 259 1.50 -15.40 -11.88
C GLY A 259 2.96 -15.02 -12.09
N VAL A 260 3.31 -13.71 -12.00
CA VAL A 260 4.71 -13.23 -12.08
C VAL A 260 5.17 -12.67 -10.74
N GLN A 261 4.59 -11.57 -10.25
CA GLN A 261 4.98 -10.97 -8.97
C GLN A 261 4.06 -11.36 -7.81
N VAL A 262 2.82 -11.70 -8.11
CA VAL A 262 1.80 -12.06 -7.13
C VAL A 262 0.91 -13.16 -7.70
N ALA A 263 0.19 -13.88 -6.84
CA ALA A 263 -0.93 -14.71 -7.24
C ALA A 263 -2.25 -13.95 -7.05
N ASP A 264 -3.28 -14.36 -7.79
CA ASP A 264 -4.62 -13.80 -7.75
C ASP A 264 -5.66 -14.92 -7.69
N CYS A 265 -6.58 -14.84 -6.72
CA CYS A 265 -7.72 -15.75 -6.66
C CYS A 265 -8.79 -15.38 -7.70
N GLY A 266 -8.83 -14.13 -8.15
CA GLY A 266 -9.78 -13.67 -9.16
C GLY A 266 -11.21 -13.61 -8.66
N ILE A 267 -11.43 -13.24 -7.38
CA ILE A 267 -12.78 -13.03 -6.84
C ILE A 267 -13.42 -11.84 -7.57
N ALA A 268 -14.56 -12.08 -8.21
CA ALA A 268 -15.32 -11.00 -8.83
C ALA A 268 -16.09 -10.21 -7.76
N ARG A 269 -15.76 -8.93 -7.61
CA ARG A 269 -16.44 -8.00 -6.69
C ARG A 269 -16.85 -6.74 -7.42
N PRO A 270 -18.12 -6.29 -7.24
CA PRO A 270 -18.59 -5.04 -7.86
C PRO A 270 -17.90 -3.81 -7.26
N ASP A 271 -17.69 -3.82 -5.95
CA ASP A 271 -17.01 -2.76 -5.20
C ASP A 271 -16.38 -3.30 -3.89
N ASP A 272 -15.92 -2.40 -3.02
CA ASP A 272 -15.29 -2.73 -1.73
C ASP A 272 -16.27 -2.84 -0.56
N THR A 273 -17.53 -2.53 -0.75
CA THR A 273 -18.56 -2.52 0.30
C THR A 273 -19.39 -3.81 0.32
N GLU A 274 -19.52 -4.46 -0.82
CA GLU A 274 -20.31 -5.66 -0.98
C GLU A 274 -19.48 -6.94 -0.91
N ALA A 275 -20.08 -8.00 -0.39
CA ALA A 275 -19.53 -9.34 -0.51
C ALA A 275 -19.70 -9.85 -1.94
N ALA A 276 -18.78 -10.70 -2.38
CA ALA A 276 -18.95 -11.46 -3.61
C ALA A 276 -20.01 -12.56 -3.43
N ASP A 277 -20.43 -13.17 -4.52
CA ASP A 277 -21.25 -14.39 -4.47
C ASP A 277 -20.49 -15.49 -3.70
N GLU A 278 -21.20 -16.32 -2.98
CA GLU A 278 -20.62 -17.36 -2.10
C GLU A 278 -19.67 -18.30 -2.88
N SER A 279 -20.01 -18.65 -4.12
CA SER A 279 -19.17 -19.50 -4.97
C SER A 279 -17.82 -18.88 -5.34
N GLU A 280 -17.71 -17.55 -5.33
CA GLU A 280 -16.46 -16.86 -5.62
C GLU A 280 -15.40 -17.12 -4.54
N TYR A 281 -15.84 -17.30 -3.28
CA TYR A 281 -14.92 -17.55 -2.17
C TYR A 281 -14.25 -18.92 -2.22
N GLU A 282 -14.76 -19.88 -2.97
CA GLU A 282 -14.11 -21.18 -3.19
C GLU A 282 -12.81 -21.06 -3.98
N LYS A 283 -12.60 -19.95 -4.69
CA LYS A 283 -11.35 -19.66 -5.38
C LYS A 283 -10.17 -19.43 -4.39
N VAL A 284 -10.46 -18.98 -3.16
CA VAL A 284 -9.42 -18.72 -2.15
C VAL A 284 -8.74 -20.03 -1.73
N PRO A 285 -9.46 -21.04 -1.17
CA PRO A 285 -8.83 -22.30 -0.81
C PRO A 285 -8.19 -22.99 -2.03
N ALA A 286 -8.86 -23.01 -3.18
CA ALA A 286 -8.31 -23.65 -4.37
C ALA A 286 -6.96 -23.04 -4.82
N THR A 287 -6.82 -21.71 -4.79
CA THR A 287 -5.56 -21.04 -5.13
C THR A 287 -4.48 -21.30 -4.08
N ILE A 288 -4.84 -21.25 -2.80
CA ILE A 288 -3.90 -21.48 -1.70
C ILE A 288 -3.37 -22.92 -1.73
N GLU A 289 -4.24 -23.93 -1.84
CA GLU A 289 -3.86 -25.35 -1.89
C GLU A 289 -2.97 -25.64 -3.07
N ARG A 290 -3.32 -25.13 -4.25
CA ARG A 290 -2.49 -25.26 -5.45
C ARG A 290 -1.09 -24.68 -5.23
N LEU A 291 -1.00 -23.49 -4.67
CA LEU A 291 0.30 -22.84 -4.40
C LEU A 291 1.08 -23.59 -3.32
N LEU A 292 0.43 -24.07 -2.25
CA LEU A 292 1.11 -24.86 -1.21
C LEU A 292 1.75 -26.14 -1.78
N ALA A 293 1.13 -26.72 -2.81
CA ALA A 293 1.65 -27.87 -3.53
C ALA A 293 2.75 -27.53 -4.55
N ALA A 294 3.02 -26.23 -4.84
CA ALA A 294 3.95 -25.76 -5.85
C ALA A 294 5.08 -24.87 -5.25
N PRO A 295 6.04 -25.44 -4.49
CA PRO A 295 7.07 -24.68 -3.80
C PRO A 295 7.99 -23.88 -4.73
N GLU A 296 8.23 -24.38 -5.93
CA GLU A 296 9.05 -23.70 -6.94
C GLU A 296 8.35 -22.43 -7.44
N GLU A 297 7.06 -22.50 -7.74
CA GLU A 297 6.25 -21.33 -8.11
C GLU A 297 6.26 -20.28 -6.98
N GLN A 298 6.10 -20.70 -5.71
CA GLN A 298 6.21 -19.78 -4.58
C GLN A 298 7.55 -19.06 -4.55
N GLN A 299 8.64 -19.76 -4.83
CA GLN A 299 9.98 -19.18 -4.83
C GLN A 299 10.16 -18.17 -5.97
N GLU A 300 9.63 -18.49 -7.16
CA GLU A 300 9.64 -17.59 -8.31
C GLU A 300 8.85 -16.30 -8.04
N LEU A 301 7.62 -16.41 -7.53
CA LEU A 301 6.80 -15.28 -7.14
C LEU A 301 7.51 -14.40 -6.10
N ARG A 302 8.11 -15.00 -5.07
CA ARG A 302 8.85 -14.27 -4.03
C ARG A 302 10.05 -13.51 -4.59
N ARG A 303 10.81 -14.13 -5.47
CA ARG A 303 11.97 -13.51 -6.11
C ARG A 303 11.53 -12.35 -7.01
N ALA A 304 10.52 -12.58 -7.83
CA ALA A 304 9.98 -11.56 -8.74
C ALA A 304 9.34 -10.39 -7.98
N ALA A 305 8.63 -10.64 -6.88
CA ALA A 305 8.09 -9.59 -6.00
C ALA A 305 9.19 -8.70 -5.43
N GLY A 306 10.28 -9.31 -4.92
CA GLY A 306 11.42 -8.57 -4.40
C GLY A 306 12.15 -7.75 -5.46
N ALA A 307 12.37 -8.31 -6.65
CA ALA A 307 12.97 -7.62 -7.79
C ALA A 307 12.09 -6.46 -8.26
N TYR A 308 10.78 -6.69 -8.38
CA TYR A 308 9.84 -5.63 -8.75
C TYR A 308 9.87 -4.45 -7.75
N PHE A 309 9.92 -4.75 -6.44
CA PHE A 309 10.09 -3.68 -5.46
C PHE A 309 11.36 -2.88 -5.71
N ASP A 310 12.50 -3.55 -5.85
CA ASP A 310 13.79 -2.90 -5.98
C ASP A 310 13.92 -2.06 -7.26
N GLU A 311 13.30 -2.50 -8.35
CA GLU A 311 13.43 -1.88 -9.67
C GLU A 311 12.31 -0.88 -9.99
N GLN A 312 11.10 -1.08 -9.46
CA GLN A 312 9.91 -0.33 -9.88
C GLN A 312 9.20 0.37 -8.73
N ALA A 313 9.11 -0.26 -7.54
CA ALA A 313 8.25 0.21 -6.48
C ALA A 313 9.00 0.85 -5.30
N ALA A 314 10.30 0.72 -5.16
CA ALA A 314 11.07 1.41 -4.13
C ALA A 314 11.07 2.95 -4.35
N PRO A 315 11.26 3.76 -3.29
CA PRO A 315 11.17 5.21 -3.39
C PRO A 315 12.02 5.82 -4.51
N GLY A 316 13.29 5.41 -4.67
CA GLY A 316 14.20 5.90 -5.70
C GLY A 316 13.71 5.65 -7.15
N PRO A 317 13.39 4.41 -7.54
CA PRO A 317 12.75 4.10 -8.83
C PRO A 317 11.46 4.90 -9.09
N VAL A 318 10.57 5.01 -8.10
CA VAL A 318 9.33 5.78 -8.22
C VAL A 318 9.62 7.26 -8.50
N ALA A 319 10.57 7.85 -7.78
CA ALA A 319 11.00 9.22 -8.04
C ALA A 319 11.66 9.37 -9.41
N THR A 320 12.47 8.40 -9.82
CA THR A 320 13.10 8.38 -11.15
C THR A 320 12.06 8.33 -12.27
N TYR A 321 11.01 7.52 -12.11
CA TYR A 321 9.88 7.52 -13.05
C TYR A 321 9.22 8.90 -13.15
N ALA A 322 8.89 9.53 -12.01
CA ALA A 322 8.29 10.86 -12.01
C ALA A 322 9.20 11.91 -12.68
N LEU A 323 10.50 11.89 -12.37
CA LEU A 323 11.48 12.83 -12.97
C LEU A 323 11.65 12.63 -14.48
N ARG A 324 11.58 11.39 -14.99
CA ARG A 324 11.58 11.11 -16.44
C ARG A 324 10.32 11.66 -17.10
N ALA A 325 9.15 11.46 -16.50
CA ALA A 325 7.91 12.01 -17.02
C ALA A 325 7.92 13.56 -17.07
N ILE A 326 8.55 14.20 -16.07
CA ILE A 326 8.74 15.66 -16.02
C ILE A 326 9.70 16.14 -17.12
N ALA A 327 10.75 15.39 -17.38
CA ALA A 327 11.73 15.75 -18.43
C ALA A 327 11.18 15.56 -19.85
N SER A 328 10.13 14.76 -20.04
CA SER A 328 9.50 14.46 -21.32
C SER A 328 7.97 14.52 -21.20
N PRO A 329 7.38 15.71 -20.96
CA PRO A 329 5.96 15.84 -20.69
C PRO A 329 5.06 15.48 -21.89
N SER A 330 5.59 15.40 -23.10
CA SER A 330 4.83 15.22 -24.35
C SER A 330 4.80 13.78 -24.88
N SER A 331 5.32 12.79 -24.15
CA SER A 331 5.36 11.38 -24.59
C SER A 331 4.25 10.54 -23.95
#